data_454590e19fd4249f3093780d152cb875
#
_entry.id   454590e19fd4249f3093780d152cb875
#
_cell.length_a   1.000
_cell.length_b   1.000
_cell.length_c   1.000
_cell.angle_alpha   90.00
_cell.angle_beta   90.00
_cell.angle_gamma   90.00
#
_symmetry.space_group_name_H-M   'P 1'
#
loop_
_entity.id
_entity.type
_entity.pdbx_description
1 polymer ?
#
loop_
_entity_poly.entity_id
_entity_poly.type
_entity_poly.pdbx_seq_one_letter_code
_entity_poly.pdbx_strand_id
1 'polypeptide(L)'
;MIRQSIAIILFIASGLSLAAQKGFDIINVKEVERIEKTLAADDMRGRRTFTPDIDKAADFIAAEFKAIGLGTVNNSGSYRQEFAMVRPKFISASAILDGQAIEQKSVMVITCQPQLKIDQGSGYETAFIKTGANLQTEARKYARGNKNMIVWVEKSFANSFGNLARLKSSMFKTTTSVVFVLTDVAPAAYTIEAVHEITEQKMANVVGVIPGKSKANELVVFSGHYDHLGVSKAVDGDSIYNGANDDAAGTTAVIMLAKYFKKLGNNERTLIFAAFTAEEVGGFGSQYFSKQMDADKVMAMFNIEMIGTESKWGKNSAYITGYEKTNMGEILAKDLQGTAFTFYPDPYPAQQLFYRSDNATLARLGVPAHTISTSKMDVEPHYHKLTDQIETLDMANMTEVIKAIALSSKSIIAGKETPTRVKVEELR
;
A
#
# COMPACT_ATOMS: atom_id res chain seq x y z
N MET A 1 39.02 -46.92 -31.21
CA MET A 1 38.76 -45.51 -31.56
C MET A 1 37.43 -45.07 -30.97
N ILE A 2 37.31 -44.90 -29.69
CA ILE A 2 36.15 -44.29 -29.01
C ILE A 2 36.65 -43.68 -27.69
N ARG A 3 37.21 -42.48 -27.74
CA ARG A 3 37.55 -41.68 -26.53
C ARG A 3 37.86 -40.25 -26.93
N GLN A 4 36.93 -39.46 -27.45
CA GLN A 4 37.15 -38.02 -27.65
C GLN A 4 35.87 -37.15 -27.73
N SER A 5 34.69 -37.60 -27.25
CA SER A 5 33.46 -36.81 -27.43
C SER A 5 32.73 -36.38 -26.13
N ILE A 6 33.37 -36.49 -24.95
CA ILE A 6 32.68 -36.18 -23.67
C ILE A 6 33.17 -34.88 -23.02
N ALA A 7 34.19 -34.20 -23.56
CA ALA A 7 34.79 -33.05 -22.88
C ALA A 7 34.20 -31.65 -23.19
N ILE A 8 33.25 -31.53 -24.15
CA ILE A 8 32.80 -30.22 -24.64
C ILE A 8 31.46 -29.74 -23.98
N ILE A 9 30.69 -30.64 -23.36
CA ILE A 9 29.37 -30.28 -22.79
C ILE A 9 29.45 -29.68 -21.37
N LEU A 10 30.53 -29.86 -20.65
CA LEU A 10 30.66 -29.33 -19.27
C LEU A 10 31.10 -27.86 -19.17
N PHE A 11 31.55 -27.22 -20.25
CA PHE A 11 32.04 -25.82 -20.17
C PHE A 11 30.99 -24.76 -20.47
N ILE A 12 29.81 -25.13 -20.99
CA ILE A 12 28.73 -24.17 -21.29
C ILE A 12 27.83 -23.91 -20.07
N ALA A 13 27.73 -24.86 -19.14
CA ALA A 13 26.95 -24.69 -17.91
C ALA A 13 27.61 -23.78 -16.86
N SER A 14 28.93 -23.68 -16.87
CA SER A 14 29.67 -22.82 -15.92
C SER A 14 29.74 -21.33 -16.30
N GLY A 15 29.50 -21.01 -17.57
CA GLY A 15 29.50 -19.62 -18.04
C GLY A 15 28.22 -18.84 -17.72
N LEU A 16 27.09 -19.51 -17.58
CA LEU A 16 25.81 -18.88 -17.23
C LEU A 16 25.69 -18.58 -15.73
N SER A 17 26.34 -19.34 -14.86
CA SER A 17 26.32 -19.08 -13.41
C SER A 17 27.20 -17.88 -12.99
N LEU A 18 28.29 -17.59 -13.70
CA LEU A 18 29.15 -16.43 -13.41
C LEU A 18 28.55 -15.09 -13.86
N ALA A 19 27.73 -15.06 -14.90
CA ALA A 19 27.06 -13.84 -15.34
C ALA A 19 25.87 -13.48 -14.43
N ALA A 20 25.21 -14.46 -13.83
CA ALA A 20 24.15 -14.25 -12.84
C ALA A 20 24.69 -13.81 -11.47
N GLN A 21 25.93 -14.16 -11.14
CA GLN A 21 26.60 -13.78 -9.89
C GLN A 21 27.14 -12.33 -9.87
N LYS A 22 27.33 -11.69 -11.02
CA LYS A 22 27.88 -10.34 -11.15
C LYS A 22 26.88 -9.26 -10.72
N GLY A 23 26.59 -9.12 -9.47
CA GLY A 23 25.72 -8.07 -8.96
C GLY A 23 25.01 -8.46 -7.66
N PHE A 24 24.99 -9.74 -7.31
CA PHE A 24 24.40 -10.20 -6.05
C PHE A 24 25.23 -9.87 -4.81
N ASP A 25 26.49 -9.50 -4.96
CA ASP A 25 27.30 -8.88 -3.93
C ASP A 25 26.74 -7.55 -3.43
N ILE A 26 25.88 -6.88 -4.23
CA ILE A 26 25.18 -5.65 -3.86
C ILE A 26 24.11 -5.95 -2.81
N ILE A 27 23.31 -7.02 -3.01
CA ILE A 27 22.33 -7.47 -2.02
C ILE A 27 23.06 -8.40 -1.04
N ASN A 28 23.59 -7.84 0.03
CA ASN A 28 24.33 -8.57 1.04
C ASN A 28 23.82 -8.26 2.44
N VAL A 29 24.05 -9.20 3.36
CA VAL A 29 23.53 -9.14 4.74
C VAL A 29 23.92 -7.83 5.44
N LYS A 30 25.15 -7.35 5.25
CA LYS A 30 25.65 -6.13 5.91
C LYS A 30 24.86 -4.88 5.50
N GLU A 31 24.54 -4.73 4.23
CA GLU A 31 23.76 -3.59 3.74
C GLU A 31 22.28 -3.71 4.11
N VAL A 32 21.71 -4.92 4.01
CA VAL A 32 20.34 -5.20 4.47
C VAL A 32 20.22 -4.84 5.95
N GLU A 33 21.14 -5.34 6.79
CA GLU A 33 21.15 -5.08 8.22
C GLU A 33 21.34 -3.58 8.54
N ARG A 34 22.16 -2.86 7.78
CA ARG A 34 22.39 -1.42 7.97
C ARG A 34 21.10 -0.63 7.78
N ILE A 35 20.37 -0.90 6.70
CA ILE A 35 19.13 -0.20 6.39
C ILE A 35 18.06 -0.57 7.41
N GLU A 36 17.92 -1.86 7.69
CA GLU A 36 16.94 -2.41 8.63
C GLU A 36 17.14 -1.84 10.03
N LYS A 37 18.36 -1.87 10.56
CA LYS A 37 18.71 -1.26 11.86
C LYS A 37 18.40 0.21 11.93
N THR A 38 18.48 0.93 10.81
CA THR A 38 18.13 2.35 10.81
C THR A 38 16.62 2.55 10.86
N LEU A 39 15.85 1.82 10.05
CA LEU A 39 14.40 1.97 10.00
C LEU A 39 13.71 1.47 11.27
N ALA A 40 14.20 0.37 11.84
CA ALA A 40 13.63 -0.23 13.05
C ALA A 40 14.24 0.32 14.36
N ALA A 41 15.08 1.35 14.31
CA ALA A 41 15.70 1.93 15.50
C ALA A 41 14.71 2.69 16.38
N ASP A 42 15.01 2.74 17.68
CA ASP A 42 14.21 3.46 18.68
C ASP A 42 14.07 4.96 18.38
N ASP A 43 15.08 5.58 17.78
CA ASP A 43 15.06 7.00 17.42
C ASP A 43 14.09 7.31 16.26
N MET A 44 13.68 6.31 15.48
CA MET A 44 12.58 6.40 14.50
C MET A 44 11.20 6.37 15.18
N ARG A 45 11.13 6.05 16.49
CA ARG A 45 9.92 6.09 17.31
C ARG A 45 8.71 5.40 16.68
N GLY A 46 8.96 4.28 15.98
CA GLY A 46 7.92 3.47 15.34
C GLY A 46 7.21 4.16 14.18
N ARG A 47 7.79 5.18 13.57
CA ARG A 47 7.43 5.78 12.27
C ARG A 47 5.93 6.08 12.10
N ARG A 48 5.27 6.54 13.17
CA ARG A 48 3.81 6.71 13.15
C ARG A 48 3.38 7.79 12.19
N THR A 49 2.41 7.48 11.35
CA THR A 49 1.71 8.43 10.48
C THR A 49 1.11 9.60 11.28
N PHE A 50 1.14 10.80 10.73
CA PHE A 50 0.70 12.07 11.34
C PHE A 50 1.55 12.53 12.53
N THR A 51 2.76 12.05 12.68
CA THR A 51 3.74 12.55 13.65
C THR A 51 5.01 13.01 12.95
N PRO A 52 5.86 13.83 13.57
CA PRO A 52 7.16 14.19 12.99
C PRO A 52 8.11 13.00 12.83
N ASP A 53 7.85 11.88 13.52
CA ASP A 53 8.72 10.70 13.48
C ASP A 53 8.71 10.02 12.11
N ILE A 54 7.57 10.03 11.40
CA ILE A 54 7.45 9.51 10.03
C ILE A 54 8.35 10.26 9.04
N ASP A 55 8.59 11.56 9.27
CA ASP A 55 9.42 12.38 8.39
C ASP A 55 10.88 11.97 8.43
N LYS A 56 11.39 11.50 9.58
CA LYS A 56 12.77 10.99 9.69
C LYS A 56 12.98 9.76 8.79
N ALA A 57 12.02 8.84 8.80
CA ALA A 57 12.08 7.66 7.94
C ALA A 57 11.99 8.05 6.45
N ALA A 58 11.09 8.97 6.10
CA ALA A 58 10.97 9.49 4.74
C ALA A 58 12.26 10.17 4.27
N ASP A 59 12.93 10.96 5.12
CA ASP A 59 14.21 11.61 4.81
C ASP A 59 15.33 10.59 4.62
N PHE A 60 15.38 9.56 5.46
CA PHE A 60 16.35 8.47 5.31
C PHE A 60 16.16 7.74 3.98
N ILE A 61 14.95 7.32 3.63
CA ILE A 61 14.65 6.62 2.38
C ILE A 61 14.97 7.52 1.18
N ALA A 62 14.60 8.81 1.23
CA ALA A 62 14.91 9.76 0.17
C ALA A 62 16.42 9.96 -0.01
N ALA A 63 17.19 9.97 1.09
CA ALA A 63 18.64 10.03 1.05
C ALA A 63 19.26 8.76 0.42
N GLU A 64 18.76 7.58 0.74
CA GLU A 64 19.18 6.32 0.10
C GLU A 64 18.87 6.34 -1.41
N PHE A 65 17.67 6.76 -1.83
CA PHE A 65 17.33 6.87 -3.25
C PHE A 65 18.22 7.87 -3.99
N LYS A 66 18.54 9.00 -3.34
CA LYS A 66 19.48 9.99 -3.87
C LYS A 66 20.90 9.42 -4.01
N ALA A 67 21.37 8.71 -3.00
CA ALA A 67 22.72 8.08 -3.02
C ALA A 67 22.83 6.99 -4.10
N ILE A 68 21.74 6.25 -4.35
CA ILE A 68 21.62 5.28 -5.45
C ILE A 68 21.59 5.99 -6.82
N GLY A 69 21.19 7.25 -6.87
CA GLY A 69 21.06 8.03 -8.11
C GLY A 69 19.79 7.71 -8.89
N LEU A 70 18.67 7.47 -8.21
CA LEU A 70 17.37 7.33 -8.84
C LEU A 70 16.90 8.66 -9.42
N GLY A 71 16.04 8.61 -10.44
CA GLY A 71 15.24 9.76 -10.87
C GLY A 71 14.05 9.99 -9.92
N THR A 72 13.47 11.19 -10.01
CA THR A 72 12.23 11.52 -9.29
C THR A 72 11.02 11.39 -10.21
N VAL A 73 9.83 11.14 -9.63
CA VAL A 73 8.59 11.06 -10.43
C VAL A 73 8.37 12.38 -11.17
N ASN A 74 8.09 12.28 -12.47
CA ASN A 74 7.85 13.43 -13.36
C ASN A 74 8.94 14.51 -13.31
N ASN A 75 10.17 14.14 -12.97
CA ASN A 75 11.30 15.06 -12.79
C ASN A 75 11.01 16.19 -11.79
N SER A 76 10.24 15.90 -10.75
CA SER A 76 9.82 16.89 -9.74
C SER A 76 10.96 17.48 -8.91
N GLY A 77 12.14 16.85 -8.94
CA GLY A 77 13.28 17.22 -8.10
C GLY A 77 13.19 16.75 -6.64
N SER A 78 12.08 16.12 -6.25
CA SER A 78 11.86 15.57 -4.92
C SER A 78 11.49 14.08 -5.01
N TYR A 79 12.03 13.26 -4.09
CA TYR A 79 11.58 11.88 -3.90
C TYR A 79 10.30 11.81 -3.10
N ARG A 80 9.94 12.85 -2.34
CA ARG A 80 8.68 12.92 -1.60
C ARG A 80 7.53 13.24 -2.55
N GLN A 81 6.60 12.31 -2.68
CA GLN A 81 5.30 12.50 -3.34
C GLN A 81 4.31 12.99 -2.28
N GLU A 82 4.26 14.30 -2.10
CA GLU A 82 3.46 14.94 -1.04
C GLU A 82 1.97 14.93 -1.36
N PHE A 83 1.17 14.71 -0.33
CA PHE A 83 -0.27 14.85 -0.34
C PHE A 83 -0.80 15.21 1.05
N ALA A 84 -2.08 15.54 1.14
CA ALA A 84 -2.71 15.86 2.42
C ALA A 84 -4.00 15.08 2.61
N MET A 85 -4.20 14.64 3.84
CA MET A 85 -5.50 14.18 4.33
C MET A 85 -6.20 15.31 5.09
N VAL A 86 -7.51 15.37 4.96
CA VAL A 86 -8.35 16.32 5.67
C VAL A 86 -9.05 15.61 6.81
N ARG A 87 -9.00 16.22 8.00
CA ARG A 87 -9.72 15.76 9.18
C ARG A 87 -10.74 16.80 9.60
N PRO A 88 -12.02 16.63 9.22
CA PRO A 88 -13.08 17.55 9.60
C PRO A 88 -13.53 17.25 11.04
N LYS A 89 -13.35 18.22 11.92
CA LYS A 89 -13.91 18.18 13.28
C LYS A 89 -15.25 18.88 13.26
N PHE A 90 -16.30 18.15 13.59
CA PHE A 90 -17.66 18.67 13.64
C PHE A 90 -17.83 19.74 14.71
N ILE A 91 -18.41 20.87 14.38
CA ILE A 91 -18.77 21.95 15.28
C ILE A 91 -20.28 22.01 15.46
N SER A 92 -21.05 22.18 14.36
CA SER A 92 -22.50 22.24 14.38
C SER A 92 -23.12 21.83 13.06
N ALA A 93 -24.38 21.41 13.12
CA ALA A 93 -25.25 21.27 11.94
C ALA A 93 -26.66 21.63 12.33
N SER A 94 -27.41 22.21 11.38
CA SER A 94 -28.83 22.43 11.47
C SER A 94 -29.50 22.03 10.16
N ALA A 95 -30.73 21.57 10.22
CA ALA A 95 -31.53 21.37 9.04
C ALA A 95 -32.99 21.74 9.33
N ILE A 96 -33.63 22.32 8.30
CA ILE A 96 -35.09 22.63 8.26
C ILE A 96 -35.63 21.83 7.08
N LEU A 97 -36.63 20.98 7.34
CA LEU A 97 -37.27 20.16 6.34
C LEU A 97 -38.75 20.53 6.31
N ASP A 98 -39.26 21.00 5.17
CA ASP A 98 -40.65 21.47 5.00
C ASP A 98 -41.12 22.45 6.11
N GLY A 99 -40.19 23.37 6.47
CA GLY A 99 -40.43 24.37 7.53
C GLY A 99 -40.23 23.89 8.96
N GLN A 100 -39.94 22.63 9.18
CA GLN A 100 -39.69 22.05 10.52
C GLN A 100 -38.21 21.85 10.79
N ALA A 101 -37.72 22.39 11.89
CA ALA A 101 -36.36 22.15 12.36
C ALA A 101 -36.21 20.70 12.86
N ILE A 102 -35.08 20.04 12.51
CA ILE A 102 -34.76 18.70 12.98
C ILE A 102 -33.57 18.73 13.95
N GLU A 103 -33.49 17.72 14.79
CA GLU A 103 -32.41 17.60 15.76
C GLU A 103 -31.05 17.44 15.09
N GLN A 104 -30.03 18.13 15.59
CA GLN A 104 -28.65 18.07 15.08
C GLN A 104 -28.11 16.63 14.94
N LYS A 105 -28.44 15.74 15.89
CA LYS A 105 -28.02 14.33 15.84
C LYS A 105 -28.58 13.55 14.64
N SER A 106 -29.59 14.07 13.99
CA SER A 106 -30.22 13.52 12.78
C SER A 106 -29.58 13.99 11.48
N VAL A 107 -28.50 14.79 11.59
CA VAL A 107 -27.74 15.29 10.42
C VAL A 107 -26.29 14.85 10.54
N MET A 108 -25.78 14.18 9.51
CA MET A 108 -24.36 13.78 9.41
C MET A 108 -23.79 14.33 8.11
N VAL A 109 -22.75 15.14 8.21
CA VAL A 109 -22.12 15.80 7.05
C VAL A 109 -20.70 15.28 6.87
N ILE A 110 -20.40 14.87 5.67
CA ILE A 110 -19.05 14.48 5.20
C ILE A 110 -18.62 15.54 4.21
N THR A 111 -17.63 16.37 4.59
CA THR A 111 -17.18 17.49 3.78
C THR A 111 -15.75 17.87 4.14
N CYS A 112 -15.01 18.45 3.18
CA CYS A 112 -13.74 19.13 3.42
C CYS A 112 -13.91 20.66 3.52
N GLN A 113 -15.14 21.17 3.55
CA GLN A 113 -15.42 22.60 3.64
C GLN A 113 -15.65 23.03 5.09
N PRO A 114 -15.11 24.17 5.55
CA PRO A 114 -15.33 24.65 6.91
C PRO A 114 -16.78 25.08 7.16
N GLN A 115 -17.46 25.54 6.13
CA GLN A 115 -18.87 25.94 6.18
C GLN A 115 -19.59 25.36 4.98
N LEU A 116 -20.78 24.84 5.21
CA LEU A 116 -21.66 24.28 4.19
C LEU A 116 -23.06 24.87 4.39
N LYS A 117 -23.66 25.35 3.29
CA LYS A 117 -25.05 25.81 3.24
C LYS A 117 -25.67 25.24 1.97
N ILE A 118 -26.76 24.49 2.13
CA ILE A 118 -27.40 23.73 1.07
C ILE A 118 -28.89 23.96 1.11
N ASP A 119 -29.47 24.20 -0.05
CA ASP A 119 -30.91 24.21 -0.34
C ASP A 119 -31.21 23.49 -1.66
N GLN A 120 -32.46 23.54 -2.12
CA GLN A 120 -32.88 22.91 -3.38
C GLN A 120 -32.14 23.46 -4.61
N GLY A 121 -31.65 24.70 -4.56
CA GLY A 121 -30.94 25.36 -5.65
C GLY A 121 -29.45 25.01 -5.69
N SER A 122 -28.93 24.32 -4.68
CA SER A 122 -27.46 24.06 -4.49
C SER A 122 -26.91 22.95 -5.40
N GLY A 123 -27.72 22.30 -6.25
CA GLY A 123 -27.25 21.30 -7.24
C GLY A 123 -26.84 19.96 -6.64
N TYR A 124 -27.29 19.62 -5.43
CA TYR A 124 -27.06 18.30 -4.83
C TYR A 124 -28.04 17.27 -5.41
N GLU A 125 -27.49 16.11 -5.80
CA GLU A 125 -28.33 14.95 -6.13
C GLU A 125 -28.91 14.35 -4.84
N THR A 126 -30.09 13.72 -4.93
CA THR A 126 -30.73 13.10 -3.77
C THR A 126 -30.83 11.59 -3.91
N ALA A 127 -30.74 10.88 -2.80
CA ALA A 127 -30.94 9.44 -2.70
C ALA A 127 -31.67 9.09 -1.40
N PHE A 128 -32.16 7.86 -1.27
CA PHE A 128 -32.88 7.39 -0.07
C PHE A 128 -32.37 6.00 0.34
N ILE A 129 -31.94 5.85 1.60
CA ILE A 129 -31.63 4.56 2.20
C ILE A 129 -32.82 4.10 3.05
N LYS A 130 -33.49 3.02 2.62
CA LYS A 130 -34.68 2.48 3.25
C LYS A 130 -34.36 1.28 4.14
N THR A 131 -35.26 0.97 5.06
CA THR A 131 -35.26 -0.26 5.87
C THR A 131 -35.00 -1.50 4.99
N GLY A 132 -34.16 -2.43 5.52
CA GLY A 132 -33.72 -3.62 4.79
C GLY A 132 -32.38 -3.47 4.08
N ALA A 133 -31.90 -2.25 3.83
CA ALA A 133 -30.56 -2.01 3.33
C ALA A 133 -29.50 -2.12 4.45
N ASN A 134 -28.25 -2.38 4.07
CA ASN A 134 -27.13 -2.21 4.99
C ASN A 134 -26.68 -0.76 5.00
N LEU A 135 -26.99 -0.02 6.08
CA LEU A 135 -26.69 1.41 6.20
C LEU A 135 -25.23 1.74 5.95
N GLN A 136 -24.29 0.97 6.52
CA GLN A 136 -22.86 1.25 6.39
C GLN A 136 -22.35 1.04 4.96
N THR A 137 -22.82 0.01 4.28
CA THR A 137 -22.46 -0.28 2.89
C THR A 137 -22.99 0.79 1.95
N GLU A 138 -24.26 1.15 2.06
CA GLU A 138 -24.85 2.18 1.20
C GLU A 138 -24.24 3.57 1.48
N ALA A 139 -24.09 3.94 2.75
CA ALA A 139 -23.50 5.22 3.10
C ALA A 139 -22.03 5.34 2.60
N ARG A 140 -21.24 4.26 2.68
CA ARG A 140 -19.88 4.23 2.14
C ARG A 140 -19.83 4.42 0.64
N LYS A 141 -20.79 3.85 -0.10
CA LYS A 141 -20.92 4.03 -1.54
C LYS A 141 -21.09 5.52 -1.92
N TYR A 142 -21.98 6.23 -1.22
CA TYR A 142 -22.17 7.67 -1.44
C TYR A 142 -20.96 8.48 -0.98
N ALA A 143 -20.42 8.19 0.20
CA ALA A 143 -19.27 8.91 0.76
C ALA A 143 -18.01 8.82 -0.08
N ARG A 144 -17.83 7.73 -0.85
CA ARG A 144 -16.71 7.51 -1.78
C ARG A 144 -16.99 7.96 -3.21
N GLY A 145 -18.21 8.40 -3.48
CA GLY A 145 -18.59 8.95 -4.78
C GLY A 145 -17.92 10.30 -5.05
N ASN A 146 -18.06 10.76 -6.28
CA ASN A 146 -17.51 12.03 -6.76
C ASN A 146 -18.58 13.10 -7.00
N LYS A 147 -19.74 12.97 -6.34
CA LYS A 147 -20.89 13.87 -6.49
C LYS A 147 -21.29 14.50 -5.16
N ASN A 148 -21.84 15.70 -5.24
CA ASN A 148 -22.54 16.30 -4.11
C ASN A 148 -23.88 15.58 -3.90
N MET A 149 -24.12 15.04 -2.71
CA MET A 149 -25.28 14.21 -2.41
C MET A 149 -25.99 14.64 -1.13
N ILE A 150 -27.31 14.59 -1.13
CA ILE A 150 -28.13 14.51 0.08
C ILE A 150 -28.75 13.11 0.10
N VAL A 151 -28.49 12.38 1.16
CA VAL A 151 -28.96 11.01 1.35
C VAL A 151 -29.96 11.00 2.50
N TRP A 152 -31.23 10.86 2.17
CA TRP A 152 -32.28 10.68 3.16
C TRP A 152 -32.18 9.27 3.74
N VAL A 153 -32.22 9.15 5.05
CA VAL A 153 -32.06 7.87 5.75
C VAL A 153 -33.28 7.65 6.61
N GLU A 154 -33.94 6.51 6.42
CA GLU A 154 -35.14 6.16 7.18
C GLU A 154 -34.90 6.10 8.68
N LYS A 155 -35.82 6.61 9.50
CA LYS A 155 -35.69 6.70 10.97
C LYS A 155 -35.51 5.36 11.68
N SER A 156 -35.82 4.23 11.01
CA SER A 156 -35.50 2.89 11.48
C SER A 156 -34.01 2.71 11.79
N PHE A 157 -33.13 3.51 11.16
CA PHE A 157 -31.68 3.49 11.40
C PHE A 157 -31.20 4.43 12.52
N ALA A 158 -32.08 5.09 13.28
CA ALA A 158 -31.71 6.09 14.28
C ALA A 158 -30.63 5.59 15.26
N ASN A 159 -30.71 4.34 15.72
CA ASN A 159 -29.76 3.76 16.66
C ASN A 159 -28.35 3.53 16.08
N SER A 160 -28.24 3.36 14.76
CA SER A 160 -26.97 3.10 14.07
C SER A 160 -26.45 4.31 13.28
N PHE A 161 -27.25 5.36 13.15
CA PHE A 161 -26.94 6.55 12.35
C PHE A 161 -25.63 7.25 12.79
N GLY A 162 -25.40 7.36 14.09
CA GLY A 162 -24.17 7.95 14.65
C GLY A 162 -22.89 7.26 14.20
N ASN A 163 -22.95 5.97 13.83
CA ASN A 163 -21.79 5.22 13.34
C ASN A 163 -21.27 5.74 11.99
N LEU A 164 -22.06 6.52 11.24
CA LEU A 164 -21.63 7.16 9.99
C LEU A 164 -20.49 8.17 10.22
N ALA A 165 -20.30 8.65 11.45
CA ALA A 165 -19.19 9.54 11.78
C ALA A 165 -17.80 8.94 11.46
N ARG A 166 -17.68 7.62 11.44
CA ARG A 166 -16.45 6.92 11.06
C ARG A 166 -16.04 7.16 9.60
N LEU A 167 -16.99 7.52 8.73
CA LEU A 167 -16.72 7.78 7.31
C LEU A 167 -15.98 9.10 7.06
N LYS A 168 -15.86 9.98 8.09
CA LYS A 168 -15.18 11.27 7.98
C LYS A 168 -13.94 11.40 8.88
N SER A 169 -13.40 10.30 9.39
CA SER A 169 -12.25 10.34 10.32
C SER A 169 -10.99 10.92 9.67
N SER A 170 -10.71 10.54 8.42
CA SER A 170 -9.65 11.11 7.58
C SER A 170 -10.03 10.90 6.11
N MET A 171 -9.90 11.93 5.29
CA MET A 171 -10.38 11.94 3.92
C MET A 171 -9.36 12.60 2.99
N PHE A 172 -9.27 12.15 1.75
CA PHE A 172 -8.61 12.94 0.71
C PHE A 172 -9.35 14.26 0.52
N LYS A 173 -8.61 15.33 0.27
CA LYS A 173 -9.21 16.65 -0.02
C LYS A 173 -10.12 16.54 -1.26
N THR A 174 -11.37 16.95 -1.11
CA THR A 174 -12.36 16.95 -2.18
C THR A 174 -13.22 18.22 -2.11
N THR A 175 -13.79 18.60 -3.22
CA THR A 175 -14.78 19.68 -3.30
C THR A 175 -16.22 19.16 -3.12
N THR A 176 -16.41 17.84 -3.17
CA THR A 176 -17.72 17.23 -2.99
C THR A 176 -18.07 17.06 -1.52
N SER A 177 -19.36 17.12 -1.23
CA SER A 177 -19.89 16.91 0.12
C SER A 177 -21.08 15.96 0.07
N VAL A 178 -21.20 15.12 1.10
CA VAL A 178 -22.32 14.20 1.25
C VAL A 178 -23.00 14.45 2.60
N VAL A 179 -24.31 14.66 2.58
CA VAL A 179 -25.11 14.89 3.77
C VAL A 179 -26.10 13.75 3.94
N PHE A 180 -26.08 13.11 5.09
CA PHE A 180 -27.07 12.12 5.50
C PHE A 180 -28.03 12.77 6.49
N VAL A 181 -29.34 12.56 6.29
CA VAL A 181 -30.38 13.15 7.12
C VAL A 181 -31.42 12.08 7.47
N LEU A 182 -31.70 11.90 8.76
CA LEU A 182 -32.74 10.98 9.25
C LEU A 182 -34.13 11.57 8.98
N THR A 183 -34.89 10.92 8.11
CA THR A 183 -36.27 11.26 7.78
C THR A 183 -37.00 10.09 7.15
N ASP A 184 -38.30 9.95 7.35
CA ASP A 184 -39.08 8.89 6.71
C ASP A 184 -39.57 9.27 5.31
N VAL A 185 -39.51 10.56 4.98
CA VAL A 185 -39.98 11.09 3.69
C VAL A 185 -38.97 12.10 3.16
N ALA A 186 -38.68 12.06 1.88
CA ALA A 186 -37.87 13.10 1.24
C ALA A 186 -38.68 14.42 1.27
N PRO A 187 -38.11 15.51 1.85
CA PRO A 187 -38.84 16.79 1.95
C PRO A 187 -38.96 17.48 0.60
N ALA A 188 -40.02 18.26 0.41
CA ALA A 188 -40.20 19.11 -0.75
C ALA A 188 -39.32 20.37 -0.69
N ALA A 189 -39.05 20.88 0.53
CA ALA A 189 -38.20 22.02 0.76
C ALA A 189 -37.21 21.73 1.92
N TYR A 190 -35.94 22.13 1.75
CA TYR A 190 -34.96 21.96 2.79
C TYR A 190 -33.92 23.07 2.81
N THR A 191 -33.36 23.30 3.99
CA THR A 191 -32.12 24.07 4.20
C THR A 191 -31.26 23.33 5.18
N ILE A 192 -30.01 23.11 4.85
CA ILE A 192 -29.05 22.40 5.69
C ILE A 192 -27.81 23.26 5.82
N GLU A 193 -27.39 23.51 7.05
CA GLU A 193 -26.16 24.23 7.34
C GLU A 193 -25.26 23.37 8.20
N ALA A 194 -23.94 23.45 8.00
CA ALA A 194 -22.95 22.75 8.81
C ALA A 194 -21.67 23.56 8.95
N VAL A 195 -21.02 23.43 10.10
CA VAL A 195 -19.72 24.06 10.39
C VAL A 195 -18.76 23.01 10.89
N HIS A 196 -17.55 23.04 10.35
CA HIS A 196 -16.45 22.16 10.72
C HIS A 196 -15.16 22.95 10.92
N GLU A 197 -14.35 22.55 11.87
CA GLU A 197 -12.94 22.91 11.94
C GLU A 197 -12.16 21.95 11.04
N ILE A 198 -11.47 22.49 10.04
CA ILE A 198 -10.76 21.67 9.05
C ILE A 198 -9.27 21.68 9.36
N THR A 199 -8.71 20.50 9.61
CA THR A 199 -7.26 20.32 9.78
C THR A 199 -6.72 19.52 8.59
N GLU A 200 -5.68 20.04 7.96
CA GLU A 200 -4.93 19.30 6.93
C GLU A 200 -3.71 18.63 7.57
N GLN A 201 -3.56 17.35 7.30
CA GLN A 201 -2.42 16.55 7.74
C GLN A 201 -1.61 16.15 6.52
N LYS A 202 -0.41 16.73 6.38
CA LYS A 202 0.50 16.44 5.27
C LYS A 202 1.16 15.09 5.47
N MET A 203 1.37 14.39 4.37
CA MET A 203 2.03 13.10 4.28
C MET A 203 2.81 13.01 2.98
N ALA A 204 3.72 12.06 2.89
CA ALA A 204 4.45 11.81 1.65
C ALA A 204 4.70 10.31 1.47
N ASN A 205 4.50 9.79 0.26
CA ASN A 205 5.21 8.58 -0.15
C ASN A 205 6.64 8.97 -0.53
N VAL A 206 7.56 8.03 -0.49
CA VAL A 206 8.92 8.25 -1.03
C VAL A 206 9.07 7.39 -2.28
N VAL A 207 9.28 8.04 -3.44
CA VAL A 207 9.22 7.37 -4.74
C VAL A 207 10.44 7.69 -5.58
N GLY A 208 11.14 6.65 -6.03
CA GLY A 208 12.28 6.75 -6.94
C GLY A 208 12.03 6.01 -8.25
N VAL A 209 12.72 6.41 -9.31
CA VAL A 209 12.48 5.87 -10.67
C VAL A 209 13.80 5.51 -11.35
N ILE A 210 13.82 4.37 -12.02
CA ILE A 210 14.84 4.01 -13.03
C ILE A 210 14.12 3.97 -14.38
N PRO A 211 14.40 4.92 -15.30
CA PRO A 211 13.76 4.92 -16.61
C PRO A 211 14.04 3.64 -17.41
N GLY A 212 13.03 3.16 -18.10
CA GLY A 212 13.15 2.04 -19.03
C GLY A 212 13.87 2.45 -20.31
N LYS A 213 14.38 1.45 -21.05
CA LYS A 213 15.03 1.65 -22.36
C LYS A 213 14.00 1.60 -23.49
N SER A 214 13.73 0.40 -24.02
CA SER A 214 12.83 0.23 -25.18
C SER A 214 11.35 0.28 -24.81
N LYS A 215 11.00 0.04 -23.52
CA LYS A 215 9.63 0.00 -23.02
C LYS A 215 9.41 1.01 -21.86
N ALA A 216 9.89 2.23 -22.06
CA ALA A 216 9.87 3.27 -21.03
C ALA A 216 8.46 3.65 -20.52
N ASN A 217 7.41 3.43 -21.33
CA ASN A 217 6.03 3.69 -20.95
C ASN A 217 5.36 2.53 -20.19
N GLU A 218 6.00 1.36 -20.12
CA GLU A 218 5.53 0.22 -19.33
C GLU A 218 6.22 0.27 -17.96
N LEU A 219 5.43 0.20 -16.89
CA LEU A 219 5.88 0.43 -15.52
C LEU A 219 5.88 -0.87 -14.71
N VAL A 220 6.90 -1.08 -13.90
CA VAL A 220 6.94 -2.12 -12.88
C VAL A 220 7.21 -1.46 -11.53
N VAL A 221 6.36 -1.75 -10.53
CA VAL A 221 6.42 -1.14 -9.21
C VAL A 221 6.96 -2.16 -8.20
N PHE A 222 7.94 -1.74 -7.39
CA PHE A 222 8.39 -2.41 -6.18
C PHE A 222 8.02 -1.54 -5.00
N SER A 223 7.30 -2.09 -4.01
CA SER A 223 6.79 -1.29 -2.89
C SER A 223 6.84 -2.03 -1.57
N GLY A 224 6.79 -1.28 -0.50
CA GLY A 224 6.59 -1.65 0.87
C GLY A 224 6.13 -0.40 1.63
N HIS A 225 5.62 -0.53 2.85
CA HIS A 225 5.25 0.64 3.64
C HIS A 225 6.30 0.98 4.69
N TYR A 226 6.45 2.26 4.99
CA TYR A 226 7.47 2.69 5.93
C TYR A 226 6.92 3.27 7.24
N ASP A 227 5.60 3.41 7.35
CA ASP A 227 4.93 3.74 8.61
C ASP A 227 4.72 2.50 9.48
N HIS A 228 4.54 2.72 10.79
CA HIS A 228 4.09 1.71 11.74
C HIS A 228 3.34 2.37 12.90
N LEU A 229 3.13 1.65 14.01
CA LEU A 229 2.19 2.04 15.08
C LEU A 229 2.69 3.16 15.99
N GLY A 230 4.00 3.43 16.02
CA GLY A 230 4.58 4.54 16.80
C GLY A 230 4.86 4.18 18.25
N VAL A 231 4.56 5.11 19.14
CA VAL A 231 4.82 5.00 20.59
C VAL A 231 3.50 4.88 21.34
N SER A 232 3.43 3.96 22.31
CA SER A 232 2.28 3.78 23.19
C SER A 232 2.65 3.89 24.66
N LYS A 233 1.76 3.45 25.53
CA LYS A 233 2.06 3.28 26.96
C LYS A 233 3.10 2.16 27.11
N ALA A 234 4.11 2.39 27.96
CA ALA A 234 5.15 1.41 28.21
C ALA A 234 4.59 0.12 28.85
N VAL A 235 5.11 -1.00 28.34
CA VAL A 235 4.90 -2.35 28.88
C VAL A 235 6.28 -2.95 29.10
N ASP A 236 6.58 -3.39 30.34
CA ASP A 236 7.88 -3.95 30.73
C ASP A 236 9.10 -3.05 30.39
N GLY A 237 8.87 -1.72 30.41
CA GLY A 237 9.93 -0.73 30.13
C GLY A 237 10.05 -0.30 28.68
N ASP A 238 9.39 -0.99 27.74
CA ASP A 238 9.35 -0.64 26.32
C ASP A 238 7.99 0.00 25.95
N SER A 239 8.02 0.96 25.02
CA SER A 239 6.84 1.67 24.53
C SER A 239 6.83 1.89 23.02
N ILE A 240 7.87 1.44 22.31
CA ILE A 240 8.10 1.73 20.89
C ILE A 240 7.74 0.50 20.07
N TYR A 241 6.80 0.66 19.17
CA TYR A 241 6.52 -0.33 18.13
C TYR A 241 7.53 -0.12 17.01
N ASN A 242 8.68 -0.79 17.08
CA ASN A 242 9.77 -0.62 16.10
C ASN A 242 9.36 -1.08 14.70
N GLY A 243 8.47 -2.07 14.58
CA GLY A 243 7.96 -2.55 13.30
C GLY A 243 9.10 -3.01 12.39
N ALA A 244 9.96 -3.89 12.93
CA ALA A 244 11.11 -4.38 12.17
C ALA A 244 10.65 -5.30 11.03
N ASN A 245 9.82 -6.29 11.34
CA ASN A 245 9.22 -7.12 10.30
C ASN A 245 8.10 -6.39 9.55
N ASP A 246 7.30 -5.59 10.25
CA ASP A 246 6.13 -4.84 9.77
C ASP A 246 6.40 -3.31 9.77
N ASP A 247 6.82 -2.65 8.69
CA ASP A 247 7.32 -3.22 7.42
C ASP A 247 8.66 -2.53 7.06
N ALA A 248 9.54 -2.37 8.09
CA ALA A 248 10.91 -1.94 7.80
C ALA A 248 11.59 -2.95 6.85
N ALA A 249 11.26 -4.27 6.99
CA ALA A 249 11.80 -5.33 6.15
C ALA A 249 11.41 -5.17 4.67
N GLY A 250 10.17 -4.84 4.35
CA GLY A 250 9.74 -4.57 2.98
C GLY A 250 10.33 -3.28 2.43
N THR A 251 10.36 -2.22 3.24
CA THR A 251 11.00 -0.95 2.85
C THR A 251 12.50 -1.14 2.59
N THR A 252 13.21 -1.92 3.43
CA THR A 252 14.62 -2.32 3.21
C THR A 252 14.77 -3.05 1.88
N ALA A 253 13.86 -3.97 1.56
CA ALA A 253 13.89 -4.67 0.27
C ALA A 253 13.73 -3.72 -0.92
N VAL A 254 12.81 -2.75 -0.84
CA VAL A 254 12.61 -1.74 -1.89
C VAL A 254 13.89 -0.96 -2.15
N ILE A 255 14.60 -0.51 -1.11
CA ILE A 255 15.88 0.21 -1.23
C ILE A 255 16.95 -0.68 -1.85
N MET A 256 17.07 -1.93 -1.40
CA MET A 256 18.08 -2.87 -1.90
C MET A 256 17.83 -3.27 -3.36
N LEU A 257 16.57 -3.48 -3.76
CA LEU A 257 16.18 -3.73 -5.14
C LEU A 257 16.48 -2.53 -6.04
N ALA A 258 16.20 -1.30 -5.56
CA ALA A 258 16.56 -0.07 -6.26
C ALA A 258 18.08 0.01 -6.52
N LYS A 259 18.89 -0.27 -5.51
CA LYS A 259 20.35 -0.28 -5.60
C LYS A 259 20.85 -1.34 -6.60
N TYR A 260 20.27 -2.53 -6.54
CA TYR A 260 20.60 -3.64 -7.43
C TYR A 260 20.26 -3.33 -8.90
N PHE A 261 19.02 -2.95 -9.19
CA PHE A 261 18.59 -2.68 -10.57
C PHE A 261 19.25 -1.44 -11.16
N LYS A 262 19.53 -0.40 -10.36
CA LYS A 262 20.29 0.77 -10.81
C LYS A 262 21.69 0.37 -11.25
N LYS A 263 22.36 -0.51 -10.52
CA LYS A 263 23.70 -0.99 -10.87
C LYS A 263 23.72 -1.89 -12.10
N LEU A 264 22.70 -2.75 -12.25
CA LEU A 264 22.59 -3.60 -13.44
C LEU A 264 22.26 -2.80 -14.71
N GLY A 265 21.38 -1.82 -14.62
CA GLY A 265 20.98 -0.97 -15.73
C GLY A 265 20.51 -1.73 -16.96
N ASN A 266 19.81 -2.88 -16.77
CA ASN A 266 19.37 -3.77 -17.85
C ASN A 266 17.85 -3.87 -18.01
N ASN A 267 17.11 -2.95 -17.38
CA ASN A 267 15.66 -2.89 -17.48
C ASN A 267 15.19 -2.27 -18.79
N GLU A 268 14.25 -2.93 -19.47
CA GLU A 268 13.58 -2.38 -20.65
C GLU A 268 12.35 -1.55 -20.23
N ARG A 269 11.64 -1.98 -19.16
CA ARG A 269 10.53 -1.26 -18.53
C ARG A 269 11.04 -0.26 -17.51
N THR A 270 10.30 0.81 -17.29
CA THR A 270 10.55 1.75 -16.18
C THR A 270 10.25 1.08 -14.85
N LEU A 271 11.22 1.18 -13.92
CA LEU A 271 11.06 0.64 -12.57
C LEU A 271 10.76 1.78 -11.61
N ILE A 272 9.74 1.59 -10.79
CA ILE A 272 9.31 2.52 -9.74
C ILE A 272 9.54 1.82 -8.40
N PHE A 273 10.24 2.51 -7.49
CA PHE A 273 10.47 2.07 -6.13
C PHE A 273 9.70 2.99 -5.20
N ALA A 274 8.71 2.47 -4.50
CA ALA A 274 7.77 3.25 -3.70
C ALA A 274 7.76 2.74 -2.25
N ALA A 275 8.13 3.61 -1.32
CA ALA A 275 7.86 3.42 0.09
C ALA A 275 6.58 4.20 0.43
N PHE A 276 5.52 3.50 0.80
CA PHE A 276 4.23 4.10 1.09
C PHE A 276 4.10 4.51 2.55
N THR A 277 3.36 5.56 2.79
CA THR A 277 2.94 6.00 4.13
C THR A 277 1.49 5.61 4.39
N ALA A 278 1.14 5.56 5.66
CA ALA A 278 -0.26 5.40 6.11
C ALA A 278 -0.93 4.10 5.67
N GLU A 279 -0.15 3.01 5.55
CA GLU A 279 -0.70 1.66 5.37
C GLU A 279 -1.54 1.28 6.57
N GLU A 280 -0.98 1.40 7.78
CA GLU A 280 -1.54 1.04 9.09
C GLU A 280 -2.84 1.78 9.45
N VAL A 281 -3.11 2.89 8.79
CA VAL A 281 -4.30 3.71 9.04
C VAL A 281 -5.28 3.72 7.86
N GLY A 282 -5.09 2.82 6.89
CA GLY A 282 -6.01 2.59 5.79
C GLY A 282 -5.43 2.70 4.38
N GLY A 283 -4.11 2.59 4.21
CA GLY A 283 -3.44 2.55 2.91
C GLY A 283 -3.55 3.86 2.13
N PHE A 284 -3.52 5.02 2.81
CA PHE A 284 -3.72 6.30 2.13
C PHE A 284 -2.59 6.62 1.14
N GLY A 285 -1.35 6.21 1.45
CA GLY A 285 -0.21 6.40 0.57
C GLY A 285 -0.37 5.68 -0.76
N SER A 286 -0.63 4.39 -0.72
CA SER A 286 -0.85 3.58 -1.92
C SER A 286 -2.13 3.95 -2.68
N GLN A 287 -3.19 4.36 -1.97
CA GLN A 287 -4.40 4.91 -2.61
C GLN A 287 -4.10 6.20 -3.37
N TYR A 288 -3.31 7.12 -2.77
CA TYR A 288 -2.91 8.35 -3.46
C TYR A 288 -2.05 8.03 -4.68
N PHE A 289 -1.03 7.19 -4.51
CA PHE A 289 -0.15 6.75 -5.59
C PHE A 289 -0.93 6.14 -6.76
N SER A 290 -1.84 5.20 -6.48
CA SER A 290 -2.64 4.52 -7.49
C SER A 290 -3.52 5.48 -8.31
N LYS A 291 -4.05 6.54 -7.68
CA LYS A 291 -4.83 7.59 -8.36
C LYS A 291 -4.00 8.48 -9.29
N GLN A 292 -2.69 8.56 -9.08
CA GLN A 292 -1.77 9.32 -9.94
C GLN A 292 -1.22 8.48 -11.11
N MET A 293 -1.49 7.18 -11.12
CA MET A 293 -0.97 6.25 -12.10
C MET A 293 -2.00 5.97 -13.21
N ASP A 294 -1.49 5.83 -14.43
CA ASP A 294 -2.23 5.17 -15.51
C ASP A 294 -2.10 3.65 -15.30
N ALA A 295 -3.13 3.03 -14.75
CA ALA A 295 -3.11 1.62 -14.39
C ALA A 295 -2.85 0.71 -15.59
N ASP A 296 -3.23 1.10 -16.80
CA ASP A 296 -3.00 0.31 -18.02
C ASP A 296 -1.51 0.26 -18.39
N LYS A 297 -0.72 1.21 -17.93
CA LYS A 297 0.75 1.22 -18.11
C LYS A 297 1.50 0.46 -17.01
N VAL A 298 0.86 0.08 -15.93
CA VAL A 298 1.48 -0.70 -14.86
C VAL A 298 1.39 -2.18 -15.20
N MET A 299 2.52 -2.78 -15.56
CA MET A 299 2.60 -4.18 -15.99
C MET A 299 2.65 -5.16 -14.83
N ALA A 300 3.24 -4.76 -13.69
CA ALA A 300 3.26 -5.56 -12.48
C ALA A 300 3.56 -4.67 -11.27
N MET A 301 3.09 -5.08 -10.09
CA MET A 301 3.49 -4.54 -8.79
C MET A 301 3.91 -5.68 -7.87
N PHE A 302 5.13 -5.56 -7.37
CA PHE A 302 5.72 -6.39 -6.33
C PHE A 302 5.63 -5.62 -5.03
N ASN A 303 4.58 -5.86 -4.25
CA ASN A 303 4.50 -5.36 -2.89
C ASN A 303 5.25 -6.33 -1.98
N ILE A 304 6.03 -5.82 -1.05
CA ILE A 304 6.90 -6.62 -0.20
C ILE A 304 6.55 -6.26 1.23
N GLU A 305 6.18 -7.26 2.01
CA GLU A 305 5.69 -7.04 3.36
C GLU A 305 6.04 -8.21 4.27
N MET A 306 6.63 -7.91 5.44
CA MET A 306 6.94 -8.87 6.48
C MET A 306 7.76 -10.06 5.95
N ILE A 307 8.97 -9.78 5.48
CA ILE A 307 9.90 -10.78 4.90
C ILE A 307 11.09 -11.11 5.82
N GLY A 308 11.08 -10.62 7.05
CA GLY A 308 12.20 -10.76 7.99
C GLY A 308 12.29 -12.13 8.68
N THR A 309 11.27 -12.98 8.59
CA THR A 309 11.22 -14.29 9.25
C THR A 309 11.16 -15.43 8.24
N GLU A 310 11.32 -16.68 8.70
CA GLU A 310 11.14 -17.85 7.85
C GLU A 310 9.66 -18.06 7.49
N SER A 311 9.39 -18.42 6.25
CA SER A 311 8.04 -18.77 5.82
C SER A 311 7.57 -20.12 6.42
N LYS A 312 6.31 -20.48 6.15
CA LYS A 312 5.74 -21.78 6.51
C LYS A 312 6.57 -22.98 6.03
N TRP A 313 7.29 -22.82 4.93
CA TRP A 313 8.12 -23.87 4.34
C TRP A 313 9.62 -23.76 4.71
N GLY A 314 9.94 -22.86 5.66
CA GLY A 314 11.32 -22.62 6.11
C GLY A 314 12.06 -21.59 5.26
N LYS A 315 13.40 -21.67 5.31
CA LYS A 315 14.30 -20.77 4.56
C LYS A 315 14.16 -20.93 3.05
N ASN A 316 14.62 -19.91 2.32
CA ASN A 316 14.60 -19.88 0.86
C ASN A 316 13.19 -20.03 0.27
N SER A 317 12.18 -19.56 0.96
CA SER A 317 10.80 -19.59 0.48
C SER A 317 10.02 -18.37 0.95
N ALA A 318 9.02 -17.99 0.14
CA ALA A 318 8.03 -16.96 0.46
C ALA A 318 6.70 -17.36 -0.17
N TYR A 319 5.64 -16.62 0.10
CA TYR A 319 4.36 -16.79 -0.57
C TYR A 319 3.90 -15.50 -1.25
N ILE A 320 3.00 -15.68 -2.21
CA ILE A 320 2.41 -14.60 -3.00
C ILE A 320 0.92 -14.56 -2.70
N THR A 321 0.43 -13.42 -2.21
CA THR A 321 -1.00 -13.23 -1.94
C THR A 321 -1.80 -13.14 -3.23
N GLY A 322 -2.98 -13.76 -3.28
CA GLY A 322 -3.81 -13.76 -4.49
C GLY A 322 -3.15 -14.45 -5.68
N TYR A 323 -2.32 -15.45 -5.44
CA TYR A 323 -1.58 -16.21 -6.46
C TYR A 323 -2.46 -16.64 -7.65
N GLU A 324 -3.70 -17.03 -7.36
CA GLU A 324 -4.70 -17.52 -8.32
C GLU A 324 -5.32 -16.42 -9.20
N LYS A 325 -5.09 -15.14 -8.89
CA LYS A 325 -5.76 -14.02 -9.59
C LYS A 325 -5.08 -13.61 -10.89
N THR A 326 -3.83 -13.99 -11.06
CA THR A 326 -3.03 -13.74 -12.27
C THR A 326 -2.02 -14.86 -12.46
N ASN A 327 -1.38 -14.92 -13.61
CA ASN A 327 -0.26 -15.87 -13.85
C ASN A 327 1.10 -15.32 -13.37
N MET A 328 1.12 -14.24 -12.59
CA MET A 328 2.39 -13.64 -12.11
C MET A 328 3.21 -14.66 -11.31
N GLY A 329 2.59 -15.41 -10.39
CA GLY A 329 3.28 -16.42 -9.59
C GLY A 329 3.97 -17.50 -10.44
N GLU A 330 3.36 -17.94 -11.54
CA GLU A 330 3.95 -18.90 -12.48
C GLU A 330 5.17 -18.32 -13.20
N ILE A 331 5.11 -17.05 -13.62
CA ILE A 331 6.23 -16.35 -14.25
C ILE A 331 7.40 -16.25 -13.26
N LEU A 332 7.13 -15.86 -12.01
CA LEU A 332 8.16 -15.77 -10.98
C LEU A 332 8.81 -17.13 -10.69
N ALA A 333 8.01 -18.19 -10.59
CA ALA A 333 8.49 -19.55 -10.38
C ALA A 333 9.38 -20.02 -11.55
N LYS A 334 9.02 -19.71 -12.79
CA LYS A 334 9.84 -20.00 -13.99
C LYS A 334 11.18 -19.29 -13.93
N ASP A 335 11.21 -18.03 -13.52
CA ASP A 335 12.45 -17.24 -13.42
C ASP A 335 13.37 -17.71 -12.28
N LEU A 336 12.83 -18.41 -11.25
CA LEU A 336 13.56 -19.00 -10.15
C LEU A 336 14.06 -20.43 -10.42
N GLN A 337 13.74 -21.03 -11.57
CA GLN A 337 14.21 -22.39 -11.88
C GLN A 337 15.72 -22.50 -11.81
N GLY A 338 16.20 -23.56 -11.14
CA GLY A 338 17.62 -23.79 -10.92
C GLY A 338 18.23 -23.02 -9.74
N THR A 339 17.44 -22.25 -8.97
CA THR A 339 17.83 -21.66 -7.70
C THR A 339 17.34 -22.51 -6.52
N ALA A 340 17.78 -22.18 -5.30
CA ALA A 340 17.28 -22.81 -4.08
C ALA A 340 15.91 -22.21 -3.61
N PHE A 341 15.39 -21.18 -4.30
CA PHE A 341 14.24 -20.42 -3.89
C PHE A 341 12.92 -20.94 -4.49
N THR A 342 11.84 -20.89 -3.69
CA THR A 342 10.48 -21.20 -4.15
C THR A 342 9.48 -20.19 -3.63
N PHE A 343 8.65 -19.64 -4.50
CA PHE A 343 7.48 -18.87 -4.11
C PHE A 343 6.23 -19.75 -4.20
N TYR A 344 5.45 -19.76 -3.13
CA TYR A 344 4.23 -20.56 -2.98
C TYR A 344 2.98 -19.69 -3.07
N PRO A 345 1.81 -20.26 -3.35
CA PRO A 345 0.53 -19.61 -3.09
C PRO A 345 0.37 -19.27 -1.60
N ASP A 346 -0.41 -18.21 -1.29
CA ASP A 346 -0.77 -17.84 0.07
C ASP A 346 -1.41 -19.02 0.84
N PRO A 347 -0.80 -19.46 1.95
CA PRO A 347 -1.31 -20.61 2.72
C PRO A 347 -2.40 -20.23 3.74
N TYR A 348 -2.80 -18.95 3.78
CA TYR A 348 -3.70 -18.36 4.78
C TYR A 348 -4.98 -17.78 4.15
N PRO A 349 -5.77 -18.53 3.35
CA PRO A 349 -6.89 -17.97 2.58
C PRO A 349 -7.97 -17.33 3.46
N ALA A 350 -8.13 -17.83 4.71
CA ALA A 350 -9.06 -17.25 5.67
C ALA A 350 -8.68 -15.84 6.13
N GLN A 351 -7.39 -15.48 6.08
CA GLN A 351 -6.88 -14.17 6.45
C GLN A 351 -7.09 -13.12 5.36
N GLN A 352 -7.36 -13.56 4.11
CA GLN A 352 -7.59 -12.68 2.95
C GLN A 352 -6.48 -11.65 2.72
N LEU A 353 -5.23 -12.06 2.85
CA LEU A 353 -4.05 -11.19 2.85
C LEU A 353 -3.92 -10.34 1.58
N PHE A 354 -4.42 -10.83 0.43
CA PHE A 354 -4.42 -10.07 -0.83
C PHE A 354 -5.09 -8.69 -0.73
N TYR A 355 -6.04 -8.52 0.20
CA TYR A 355 -6.79 -7.27 0.38
C TYR A 355 -6.29 -6.41 1.54
N ARG A 356 -5.25 -6.82 2.25
CA ARG A 356 -4.81 -6.22 3.51
C ARG A 356 -3.52 -5.43 3.42
N SER A 357 -2.94 -5.29 2.23
CA SER A 357 -1.73 -4.50 2.02
C SER A 357 -1.85 -3.60 0.78
N ASP A 358 -0.83 -2.82 0.50
CA ASP A 358 -0.77 -1.77 -0.51
C ASP A 358 -1.01 -2.25 -1.95
N ASN A 359 -0.72 -3.52 -2.25
CA ASN A 359 -1.03 -4.13 -3.54
C ASN A 359 -2.51 -4.01 -3.92
N ALA A 360 -3.40 -4.04 -2.93
CA ALA A 360 -4.83 -4.05 -3.15
C ALA A 360 -5.34 -2.81 -3.92
N THR A 361 -4.65 -1.68 -3.81
CA THR A 361 -5.06 -0.43 -4.46
C THR A 361 -4.92 -0.49 -5.98
N LEU A 362 -3.79 -0.96 -6.48
CA LEU A 362 -3.57 -1.18 -7.92
C LEU A 362 -4.28 -2.43 -8.43
N ALA A 363 -4.41 -3.49 -7.62
CA ALA A 363 -5.16 -4.68 -7.99
C ALA A 363 -6.64 -4.36 -8.30
N ARG A 364 -7.27 -3.46 -7.53
CA ARG A 364 -8.64 -2.97 -7.80
C ARG A 364 -8.78 -2.17 -9.10
N LEU A 365 -7.67 -1.76 -9.71
CA LEU A 365 -7.59 -1.14 -11.03
C LEU A 365 -7.18 -2.15 -12.13
N GLY A 366 -7.19 -3.44 -11.81
CA GLY A 366 -6.86 -4.52 -12.75
C GLY A 366 -5.36 -4.79 -12.92
N VAL A 367 -4.47 -4.11 -12.17
CA VAL A 367 -3.03 -4.36 -12.23
C VAL A 367 -2.70 -5.71 -11.60
N PRO A 368 -1.80 -6.54 -12.18
CA PRO A 368 -1.25 -7.72 -11.52
C PRO A 368 -0.33 -7.26 -10.37
N ALA A 369 -0.96 -7.00 -9.22
CA ALA A 369 -0.34 -6.45 -8.02
C ALA A 369 -0.51 -7.45 -6.88
N HIS A 370 0.61 -7.96 -6.38
CA HIS A 370 0.65 -9.01 -5.37
C HIS A 370 1.64 -8.66 -4.27
N THR A 371 1.35 -9.12 -3.04
CA THR A 371 2.29 -9.04 -1.92
C THR A 371 3.11 -10.32 -1.84
N ILE A 372 4.42 -10.17 -1.68
CA ILE A 372 5.35 -11.25 -1.33
C ILE A 372 5.65 -11.13 0.16
N SER A 373 5.44 -12.20 0.91
CA SER A 373 5.65 -12.24 2.35
C SER A 373 6.17 -13.59 2.82
N THR A 374 6.78 -13.62 4.01
CA THR A 374 7.18 -14.85 4.69
C THR A 374 6.42 -15.06 6.01
N SER A 375 5.69 -14.07 6.49
CA SER A 375 5.05 -14.11 7.81
C SER A 375 4.06 -15.28 7.97
N LYS A 376 4.15 -15.96 9.11
CA LYS A 376 3.24 -17.06 9.48
C LYS A 376 2.00 -16.51 10.16
N MET A 377 1.12 -15.89 9.39
CA MET A 377 -0.03 -15.10 9.86
C MET A 377 -1.03 -15.85 10.77
N ASP A 378 -0.94 -17.14 10.86
CA ASP A 378 -1.71 -17.98 11.82
C ASP A 378 -1.08 -18.04 13.21
N VAL A 379 0.22 -17.80 13.33
CA VAL A 379 0.99 -17.92 14.57
C VAL A 379 2.01 -16.80 14.77
N GLU A 380 1.98 -15.72 13.97
CA GLU A 380 2.96 -14.64 14.03
C GLU A 380 3.00 -13.98 15.42
N PRO A 381 4.07 -14.20 16.21
CA PRO A 381 4.08 -13.82 17.61
C PRO A 381 4.31 -12.33 17.83
N HIS A 382 4.88 -11.62 16.84
CA HIS A 382 5.35 -10.25 16.97
C HIS A 382 4.49 -9.21 16.24
N TYR A 383 3.56 -9.66 15.37
CA TYR A 383 2.71 -8.77 14.58
C TYR A 383 1.94 -7.77 15.45
N HIS A 384 2.14 -6.47 15.19
CA HIS A 384 1.56 -5.35 15.94
C HIS A 384 1.87 -5.37 17.45
N LYS A 385 3.09 -5.80 17.81
CA LYS A 385 3.56 -5.82 19.20
C LYS A 385 4.87 -5.07 19.35
N LEU A 386 5.17 -4.64 20.59
CA LEU A 386 6.45 -4.03 20.97
C LEU A 386 7.65 -4.96 20.69
N THR A 387 7.41 -6.26 20.62
CA THR A 387 8.42 -7.28 20.35
C THR A 387 8.75 -7.48 18.88
N ASP A 388 8.16 -6.70 17.95
CA ASP A 388 8.59 -6.67 16.54
C ASP A 388 9.85 -5.82 16.41
N GLN A 389 10.99 -6.42 16.76
CA GLN A 389 12.30 -5.81 16.84
C GLN A 389 13.31 -6.55 15.95
N ILE A 390 14.38 -5.89 15.61
CA ILE A 390 15.37 -6.42 14.67
C ILE A 390 15.99 -7.75 15.12
N GLU A 391 16.09 -7.99 16.42
CA GLU A 391 16.62 -9.22 17.02
C GLU A 391 15.76 -10.45 16.72
N THR A 392 14.51 -10.26 16.31
CA THR A 392 13.59 -11.34 15.93
C THR A 392 13.73 -11.78 14.48
N LEU A 393 14.50 -11.02 13.68
CA LEU A 393 14.64 -11.24 12.24
C LEU A 393 15.80 -12.15 11.87
N ASP A 394 15.64 -12.96 10.83
CA ASP A 394 16.72 -13.68 10.17
C ASP A 394 17.25 -12.88 8.97
N MET A 395 18.25 -12.00 9.23
CA MET A 395 18.85 -11.13 8.23
C MET A 395 19.42 -11.90 7.03
N ALA A 396 19.94 -13.10 7.25
CA ALA A 396 20.49 -13.93 6.18
C ALA A 396 19.37 -14.43 5.25
N ASN A 397 18.29 -14.98 5.83
CA ASN A 397 17.13 -15.42 5.05
C ASN A 397 16.43 -14.24 4.35
N MET A 398 16.23 -13.11 5.03
CA MET A 398 15.68 -11.88 4.45
C MET A 398 16.50 -11.40 3.24
N THR A 399 17.84 -11.43 3.34
CA THR A 399 18.75 -11.10 2.23
C THR A 399 18.50 -12.02 1.03
N GLU A 400 18.34 -13.32 1.28
CA GLU A 400 18.09 -14.29 0.23
C GLU A 400 16.68 -14.11 -0.39
N VAL A 401 15.66 -13.75 0.40
CA VAL A 401 14.31 -13.41 -0.12
C VAL A 401 14.41 -12.20 -1.06
N ILE A 402 15.15 -11.14 -0.69
CA ILE A 402 15.33 -9.96 -1.56
C ILE A 402 16.04 -10.35 -2.87
N LYS A 403 17.05 -11.21 -2.83
CA LYS A 403 17.69 -11.76 -4.05
C LYS A 403 16.70 -12.55 -4.90
N ALA A 404 15.83 -13.36 -4.28
CA ALA A 404 14.82 -14.12 -5.00
C ALA A 404 13.82 -13.20 -5.71
N ILE A 405 13.39 -12.11 -5.07
CA ILE A 405 12.52 -11.09 -5.71
C ILE A 405 13.23 -10.47 -6.91
N ALA A 406 14.50 -10.11 -6.78
CA ALA A 406 15.31 -9.57 -7.88
C ALA A 406 15.43 -10.55 -9.07
N LEU A 407 15.67 -11.83 -8.78
CA LEU A 407 15.78 -12.88 -9.80
C LEU A 407 14.47 -13.17 -10.49
N SER A 408 13.40 -13.35 -9.71
CA SER A 408 12.09 -13.74 -10.21
C SER A 408 11.42 -12.66 -11.08
N SER A 409 11.80 -11.39 -10.90
CA SER A 409 11.24 -10.27 -11.66
C SER A 409 11.92 -10.03 -13.02
N LYS A 410 13.01 -10.73 -13.33
CA LYS A 410 13.90 -10.43 -14.49
C LYS A 410 13.19 -10.47 -15.85
N SER A 411 12.31 -11.44 -16.09
CA SER A 411 11.60 -11.55 -17.36
C SER A 411 10.54 -10.45 -17.52
N ILE A 412 9.91 -10.04 -16.42
CA ILE A 412 8.94 -8.97 -16.37
C ILE A 412 9.62 -7.62 -16.62
N ILE A 413 10.71 -7.30 -15.91
CA ILE A 413 11.41 -6.01 -16.07
C ILE A 413 12.09 -5.89 -17.44
N ALA A 414 12.49 -7.00 -18.04
CA ALA A 414 13.02 -7.07 -19.40
C ALA A 414 11.92 -7.01 -20.48
N GLY A 415 10.64 -6.95 -20.10
CA GLY A 415 9.51 -6.91 -21.03
C GLY A 415 9.32 -8.16 -21.88
N LYS A 416 9.91 -9.29 -21.47
CA LYS A 416 9.76 -10.60 -22.12
C LYS A 416 8.46 -11.29 -21.71
N GLU A 417 8.08 -11.17 -20.46
CA GLU A 417 6.84 -11.67 -19.91
C GLU A 417 5.99 -10.49 -19.40
N THR A 418 4.68 -10.62 -19.47
CA THR A 418 3.72 -9.68 -18.92
C THR A 418 2.63 -10.48 -18.22
N PRO A 419 2.45 -10.32 -16.91
CA PRO A 419 1.39 -11.02 -16.19
C PRO A 419 -0.01 -10.65 -16.71
N THR A 420 -0.93 -11.59 -16.61
CA THR A 420 -2.34 -11.34 -16.91
C THR A 420 -2.93 -10.32 -15.93
N ARG A 421 -3.90 -9.53 -16.41
CA ARG A 421 -4.59 -8.53 -15.57
C ARG A 421 -5.46 -9.23 -14.52
N VAL A 422 -5.58 -8.57 -13.36
CA VAL A 422 -6.58 -8.96 -12.36
C VAL A 422 -7.97 -8.69 -12.91
N LYS A 423 -8.89 -9.65 -12.77
CA LYS A 423 -10.29 -9.47 -13.11
C LYS A 423 -11.01 -8.73 -11.97
N VAL A 424 -11.27 -7.46 -12.19
CA VAL A 424 -11.81 -6.56 -11.15
C VAL A 424 -13.19 -7.02 -10.68
N GLU A 425 -13.99 -7.59 -11.57
CA GLU A 425 -15.33 -8.13 -11.28
C GLU A 425 -15.31 -9.34 -10.33
N GLU A 426 -14.17 -10.01 -10.18
CA GLU A 426 -13.97 -11.14 -9.26
C GLU A 426 -13.42 -10.69 -7.89
N LEU A 427 -13.13 -9.39 -7.71
CA LEU A 427 -12.65 -8.84 -6.44
C LEU A 427 -13.82 -8.50 -5.49
N ARG A 428 -13.51 -8.42 -4.20
CA ARG A 428 -14.44 -8.07 -3.13
C ARG A 428 -14.46 -6.56 -2.85
#